data_8c5e5d719cd39481d1880a63ae645e17
#
_entry.id   8c5e5d719cd39481d1880a63ae645e17
#
_cell.length_a   1.000
_cell.length_b   1.000
_cell.length_c   1.000
_cell.angle_alpha   90.00
_cell.angle_beta   90.00
_cell.angle_gamma   90.00
#
_symmetry.space_group_name_H-M   'P 1'
#
loop_
_entity.id
_entity.type
_entity.pdbx_description
1 polymer ?
#
loop_
_entity_poly.entity_id
_entity_poly.type
_entity_poly.pdbx_seq_one_letter_code
_entity_poly.pdbx_strand_id
1 'polypeptide(L)'
;VSQIGERCALQISGIEKKDISRGDWLHGRFDILNSNRINVRLEISSYLNFTVKHLCPVKLYIGAKLISAKLYLLARKTDGFSLAAGSRVYAQIIIEGEVSCCKGDKFVLRDDSELVTLGGGSVLEPWAEYDPVFAENNRSYLQAVELPPPLQTLIRLTI
;
A
#
# COMPACT_ATOMS: atom_id res chain seq x y z
N VAL A 1 29.79 -1.09 -13.66
CA VAL A 1 29.01 0.08 -13.23
C VAL A 1 27.59 -0.13 -13.76
N SER A 2 26.58 -0.15 -12.88
CA SER A 2 25.17 -0.27 -13.28
C SER A 2 24.52 1.12 -13.31
N GLN A 3 23.51 1.28 -14.15
CA GLN A 3 22.72 2.51 -14.28
C GLN A 3 21.38 2.37 -13.58
N ILE A 4 20.68 3.49 -13.37
CA ILE A 4 19.33 3.51 -12.79
C ILE A 4 18.39 2.67 -13.67
N GLY A 5 17.65 1.74 -13.04
CA GLY A 5 16.71 0.83 -13.72
C GLY A 5 17.33 -0.49 -14.18
N GLU A 6 18.64 -0.67 -14.06
CA GLU A 6 19.31 -1.92 -14.41
C GLU A 6 19.26 -2.95 -13.29
N ARG A 7 19.21 -4.22 -13.68
CA ARG A 7 19.41 -5.35 -12.76
C ARG A 7 20.88 -5.57 -12.55
N CYS A 8 21.34 -5.57 -11.31
CA CYS A 8 22.73 -5.81 -10.96
C CYS A 8 22.86 -6.89 -9.88
N ALA A 9 24.02 -7.51 -9.83
CA ALA A 9 24.44 -8.34 -8.70
C ALA A 9 25.22 -7.50 -7.72
N LEU A 10 24.87 -7.59 -6.44
CA LEU A 10 25.54 -6.87 -5.36
C LEU A 10 26.19 -7.88 -4.42
N GLN A 11 27.44 -7.60 -4.03
CA GLN A 11 28.09 -8.29 -2.94
C GLN A 11 27.89 -7.46 -1.67
N ILE A 12 27.25 -8.06 -0.67
CA ILE A 12 26.98 -7.41 0.62
C ILE A 12 27.88 -8.10 1.66
N SER A 13 28.55 -7.32 2.50
CA SER A 13 29.35 -7.80 3.61
C SER A 13 28.79 -7.31 4.94
N GLY A 14 29.07 -8.05 6.03
CA GLY A 14 28.60 -7.68 7.36
C GLY A 14 27.17 -8.09 7.71
N ILE A 15 26.51 -8.86 6.83
CA ILE A 15 25.18 -9.42 7.07
C ILE A 15 25.18 -10.89 6.66
N GLU A 16 24.46 -11.73 7.40
CA GLU A 16 24.36 -13.15 7.08
C GLU A 16 23.25 -13.40 6.04
N LYS A 17 23.41 -14.41 5.21
CA LYS A 17 22.44 -14.78 4.16
C LYS A 17 21.05 -15.06 4.70
N LYS A 18 20.94 -15.60 5.93
CA LYS A 18 19.67 -15.88 6.59
C LYS A 18 18.86 -14.62 6.93
N ASP A 19 19.54 -13.47 7.06
CA ASP A 19 18.96 -12.18 7.44
C ASP A 19 18.48 -11.37 6.22
N ILE A 20 18.63 -11.95 5.03
CA ILE A 20 18.19 -11.32 3.77
C ILE A 20 17.11 -12.17 3.13
N SER A 21 15.98 -11.55 2.83
CA SER A 21 14.83 -12.19 2.20
C SER A 21 14.46 -11.53 0.88
N ARG A 22 13.74 -12.26 0.03
CA ARG A 22 13.21 -11.69 -1.20
C ARG A 22 12.25 -10.56 -0.88
N GLY A 23 12.48 -9.40 -1.50
CA GLY A 23 11.66 -8.20 -1.29
C GLY A 23 12.19 -7.25 -0.25
N ASP A 24 13.33 -7.57 0.37
CA ASP A 24 14.02 -6.61 1.22
C ASP A 24 14.65 -5.51 0.37
N TRP A 25 14.73 -4.33 0.95
CA TRP A 25 15.28 -3.16 0.30
C TRP A 25 16.70 -2.89 0.75
N LEU A 26 17.57 -2.57 -0.21
CA LEU A 26 18.87 -2.00 0.05
C LEU A 26 18.81 -0.51 -0.25
N HIS A 27 18.96 0.34 0.75
CA HIS A 27 18.86 1.79 0.61
C HIS A 27 19.91 2.52 1.45
N GLY A 28 20.34 3.69 0.97
CA GLY A 28 21.23 4.58 1.70
C GLY A 28 20.51 5.69 2.47
N ARG A 29 19.19 5.60 2.65
CA ARG A 29 18.36 6.60 3.31
C ARG A 29 17.90 6.08 4.67
N PHE A 30 18.03 6.90 5.70
CA PHE A 30 17.59 6.54 7.06
C PHE A 30 16.08 6.77 7.30
N ASP A 31 15.41 7.42 6.36
CA ASP A 31 13.99 7.77 6.42
C ASP A 31 13.05 6.73 5.78
N ILE A 32 13.61 5.63 5.24
CA ILE A 32 12.81 4.50 4.78
C ILE A 32 12.71 3.50 5.92
N LEU A 33 11.55 3.45 6.57
CA LEU A 33 11.26 2.56 7.67
C LEU A 33 10.30 1.46 7.22
N ASN A 34 10.35 0.34 7.90
CA ASN A 34 9.36 -0.70 7.74
C ASN A 34 8.00 -0.27 8.30
N SER A 35 6.94 -0.69 7.66
CA SER A 35 5.58 -0.43 8.10
C SER A 35 4.71 -1.67 7.99
N ASN A 36 3.82 -1.83 8.94
CA ASN A 36 2.77 -2.85 8.92
C ASN A 36 1.41 -2.28 8.47
N ARG A 37 1.38 -1.00 8.08
CA ARG A 37 0.13 -0.32 7.71
C ARG A 37 0.40 0.82 6.72
N ILE A 38 -0.26 0.77 5.58
CA ILE A 38 -0.10 1.77 4.51
C ILE A 38 -1.44 2.30 4.05
N ASN A 39 -1.53 3.60 3.78
CA ASN A 39 -2.67 4.20 3.11
C ASN A 39 -2.43 4.22 1.61
N VAL A 40 -3.46 3.86 0.86
CA VAL A 40 -3.35 3.65 -0.58
C VAL A 40 -4.51 4.24 -1.36
N ARG A 41 -4.26 4.59 -2.61
CA ARG A 41 -5.28 4.68 -3.63
C ARG A 41 -5.42 3.33 -4.31
N LEU A 42 -6.61 2.76 -4.23
CA LEU A 42 -6.94 1.43 -4.73
C LEU A 42 -7.93 1.53 -5.90
N GLU A 43 -7.66 0.79 -6.95
CA GLU A 43 -8.58 0.53 -8.05
C GLU A 43 -8.89 -0.96 -8.12
N ILE A 44 -10.16 -1.31 -8.00
CA ILE A 44 -10.64 -2.69 -8.10
C ILE A 44 -10.72 -3.08 -9.57
N SER A 45 -10.27 -4.28 -9.89
CA SER A 45 -10.30 -4.82 -11.25
C SER A 45 -11.73 -4.79 -11.80
N SER A 46 -11.89 -4.26 -13.01
CA SER A 46 -13.18 -4.27 -13.73
C SER A 46 -13.62 -5.66 -14.20
N TYR A 47 -12.75 -6.64 -14.15
CA TYR A 47 -13.01 -8.03 -14.56
C TYR A 47 -13.55 -8.90 -13.44
N LEU A 48 -13.69 -8.37 -12.20
CA LEU A 48 -14.27 -9.12 -11.10
C LEU A 48 -15.78 -9.32 -11.30
N ASN A 49 -16.24 -10.52 -11.03
CA ASN A 49 -17.67 -10.89 -11.02
C ASN A 49 -18.27 -10.96 -9.60
N PHE A 50 -17.51 -10.51 -8.60
CA PHE A 50 -17.92 -10.43 -7.19
C PHE A 50 -17.44 -9.12 -6.56
N THR A 51 -17.94 -8.83 -5.37
CA THR A 51 -17.57 -7.63 -4.61
C THR A 51 -16.46 -7.93 -3.61
N VAL A 52 -15.55 -6.96 -3.43
CA VAL A 52 -14.46 -7.04 -2.44
C VAL A 52 -14.96 -6.48 -1.10
N LYS A 53 -14.92 -7.29 -0.06
CA LYS A 53 -15.46 -6.95 1.27
C LYS A 53 -14.44 -6.19 2.13
N HIS A 54 -14.95 -5.41 3.07
CA HIS A 54 -14.16 -4.81 4.14
C HIS A 54 -13.47 -5.90 4.99
N LEU A 55 -12.21 -5.66 5.36
CA LEU A 55 -11.34 -6.58 6.12
C LEU A 55 -11.13 -7.96 5.47
N CYS A 56 -11.39 -8.11 4.16
CA CYS A 56 -11.07 -9.36 3.51
C CYS A 56 -9.55 -9.63 3.52
N PRO A 57 -9.15 -10.90 3.72
CA PRO A 57 -7.76 -11.31 3.59
C PRO A 57 -7.32 -11.19 2.13
N VAL A 58 -6.11 -10.71 1.92
CA VAL A 58 -5.53 -10.47 0.59
C VAL A 58 -4.04 -10.79 0.61
N LYS A 59 -3.49 -11.08 -0.56
CA LYS A 59 -2.05 -11.10 -0.81
C LYS A 59 -1.62 -9.78 -1.43
N LEU A 60 -0.72 -9.10 -0.75
CA LEU A 60 -0.10 -7.86 -1.21
C LEU A 60 1.19 -8.16 -1.95
N TYR A 61 1.26 -7.73 -3.21
CA TYR A 61 2.47 -7.71 -4.02
C TYR A 61 2.95 -6.27 -4.13
N ILE A 62 4.11 -5.97 -3.54
CA ILE A 62 4.72 -4.65 -3.58
C ILE A 62 6.23 -4.79 -3.78
N GLY A 63 6.76 -4.14 -4.82
CA GLY A 63 8.14 -4.39 -5.26
C GLY A 63 8.34 -5.88 -5.57
N ALA A 64 9.31 -6.51 -4.90
CA ALA A 64 9.56 -7.96 -5.02
C ALA A 64 8.96 -8.77 -3.85
N LYS A 65 8.27 -8.12 -2.91
CA LYS A 65 7.69 -8.76 -1.71
C LYS A 65 6.27 -9.23 -1.97
N LEU A 66 5.98 -10.42 -1.47
CA LEU A 66 4.65 -10.99 -1.35
C LEU A 66 4.37 -11.21 0.13
N ILE A 67 3.27 -10.66 0.64
CA ILE A 67 2.94 -10.75 2.05
C ILE A 67 1.43 -10.79 2.27
N SER A 68 0.98 -11.51 3.30
CA SER A 68 -0.43 -11.53 3.71
C SER A 68 -0.83 -10.19 4.31
N ALA A 69 -2.04 -9.77 4.00
CA ALA A 69 -2.59 -8.50 4.49
C ALA A 69 -4.12 -8.56 4.59
N LYS A 70 -4.70 -7.53 5.20
CA LYS A 70 -6.14 -7.30 5.23
C LYS A 70 -6.46 -5.94 4.62
N LEU A 71 -7.49 -5.89 3.78
CA LEU A 71 -7.94 -4.68 3.14
C LEU A 71 -8.95 -3.94 4.01
N TYR A 72 -8.55 -2.82 4.60
CA TYR A 72 -9.42 -1.94 5.38
C TYR A 72 -9.96 -0.83 4.48
N LEU A 73 -11.27 -0.86 4.21
CA LEU A 73 -11.93 0.14 3.39
C LEU A 73 -12.26 1.39 4.21
N LEU A 74 -11.75 2.53 3.78
CA LEU A 74 -11.98 3.84 4.39
C LEU A 74 -13.32 4.39 3.88
N ALA A 75 -14.42 3.92 4.45
CA ALA A 75 -15.77 4.34 4.11
C ALA A 75 -16.65 4.39 5.36
N ARG A 76 -17.80 5.11 5.26
CA ARG A 76 -18.76 5.19 6.36
C ARG A 76 -19.12 3.81 6.89
N LYS A 77 -19.24 3.71 8.21
CA LYS A 77 -19.66 2.51 8.95
C LYS A 77 -21.13 2.12 8.60
N THR A 78 -21.31 1.58 7.41
CA THR A 78 -22.54 0.85 7.09
C THR A 78 -22.17 -0.62 7.06
N ASP A 79 -22.83 -1.43 7.85
CA ASP A 79 -22.66 -2.89 7.85
C ASP A 79 -22.79 -3.42 6.42
N GLY A 80 -21.79 -4.23 6.02
CA GLY A 80 -21.79 -4.85 4.69
C GLY A 80 -21.12 -4.04 3.57
N PHE A 81 -20.30 -3.03 3.88
CA PHE A 81 -19.60 -2.27 2.85
C PHE A 81 -18.68 -3.16 2.00
N SER A 82 -18.89 -3.12 0.72
CA SER A 82 -18.11 -3.85 -0.28
C SER A 82 -17.91 -3.00 -1.53
N LEU A 83 -16.82 -3.27 -2.25
CA LEU A 83 -16.45 -2.57 -3.48
C LEU A 83 -16.87 -3.39 -4.69
N ALA A 84 -17.58 -2.76 -5.60
CA ALA A 84 -17.87 -3.33 -6.90
C ALA A 84 -16.65 -3.28 -7.84
N ALA A 85 -16.67 -4.08 -8.90
CA ALA A 85 -15.70 -4.04 -9.97
C ALA A 85 -15.54 -2.62 -10.55
N GLY A 86 -14.32 -2.20 -10.85
CA GLY A 86 -14.01 -0.87 -11.36
C GLY A 86 -14.04 0.27 -10.34
N SER A 87 -14.35 -0.01 -9.07
CA SER A 87 -14.36 1.01 -8.01
C SER A 87 -12.98 1.59 -7.78
N ARG A 88 -12.91 2.92 -7.54
CA ARG A 88 -11.71 3.64 -7.13
C ARG A 88 -11.93 4.25 -5.75
N VAL A 89 -11.09 3.89 -4.80
CA VAL A 89 -11.26 4.29 -3.40
C VAL A 89 -9.93 4.56 -2.72
N TYR A 90 -9.98 5.23 -1.59
CA TYR A 90 -8.91 5.23 -0.61
C TYR A 90 -9.12 4.07 0.35
N ALA A 91 -8.05 3.37 0.65
CA ALA A 91 -8.07 2.22 1.55
C ALA A 91 -6.81 2.20 2.41
N GLN A 92 -6.86 1.45 3.48
CA GLN A 92 -5.69 1.12 4.28
C GLN A 92 -5.40 -0.37 4.12
N ILE A 93 -4.16 -0.72 3.93
CA ILE A 93 -3.72 -2.13 3.91
C ILE A 93 -3.02 -2.41 5.23
N ILE A 94 -3.55 -3.38 5.97
CA ILE A 94 -2.99 -3.89 7.23
C ILE A 94 -2.18 -5.13 6.89
N ILE A 95 -0.88 -5.09 7.12
CA ILE A 95 0.09 -6.07 6.66
C ILE A 95 0.44 -7.02 7.80
N GLU A 96 0.43 -8.32 7.55
CA GLU A 96 0.86 -9.34 8.51
C GLU A 96 2.40 -9.46 8.48
N GLY A 97 3.07 -8.57 9.18
CA GLY A 97 4.51 -8.34 9.16
C GLY A 97 4.83 -6.92 8.77
N GLU A 98 5.90 -6.72 8.01
CA GLU A 98 6.36 -5.38 7.64
C GLU A 98 6.81 -5.32 6.18
N VAL A 99 6.64 -4.15 5.57
CA VAL A 99 7.18 -3.82 4.26
C VAL A 99 7.88 -2.48 4.28
N SER A 100 8.94 -2.36 3.50
CA SER A 100 9.53 -1.06 3.14
C SER A 100 8.87 -0.59 1.84
N CYS A 101 8.36 0.62 1.84
CA CYS A 101 7.81 1.25 0.64
C CYS A 101 7.91 2.76 0.70
N CYS A 102 7.77 3.40 -0.45
CA CYS A 102 7.73 4.84 -0.58
C CYS A 102 6.38 5.30 -1.14
N LYS A 103 6.06 6.58 -0.93
CA LYS A 103 4.92 7.23 -1.59
C LYS A 103 5.07 7.10 -3.11
N GLY A 104 4.01 6.66 -3.77
CA GLY A 104 3.97 6.46 -5.22
C GLY A 104 4.26 5.04 -5.67
N ASP A 105 4.81 4.18 -4.80
CA ASP A 105 5.05 2.77 -5.12
C ASP A 105 3.77 2.09 -5.56
N LYS A 106 3.90 1.25 -6.59
CA LYS A 106 2.80 0.47 -7.13
C LYS A 106 2.69 -0.87 -6.42
N PHE A 107 1.45 -1.30 -6.24
CA PHE A 107 1.15 -2.60 -5.67
C PHE A 107 0.01 -3.29 -6.42
N VAL A 108 -0.08 -4.60 -6.22
CA VAL A 108 -1.18 -5.44 -6.69
C VAL A 108 -1.75 -6.21 -5.50
N LEU A 109 -3.07 -6.33 -5.46
CA LEU A 109 -3.79 -7.18 -4.51
C LEU A 109 -4.36 -8.40 -5.23
N ARG A 110 -4.13 -9.57 -4.64
CA ARG A 110 -4.80 -10.80 -5.04
C ARG A 110 -5.63 -11.33 -3.87
N ASP A 111 -6.55 -12.22 -4.18
CA ASP A 111 -7.28 -12.98 -3.16
C ASP A 111 -6.30 -13.86 -2.35
N ASP A 112 -6.72 -14.32 -1.19
CA ASP A 112 -5.86 -15.11 -0.29
C ASP A 112 -5.34 -16.41 -0.91
N SER A 113 -6.08 -16.98 -1.86
CA SER A 113 -5.68 -18.17 -2.64
C SER A 113 -4.72 -17.87 -3.79
N GLU A 114 -4.44 -16.61 -4.08
CA GLU A 114 -3.61 -16.12 -5.19
C GLU A 114 -4.13 -16.50 -6.59
N LEU A 115 -5.41 -16.85 -6.71
CA LEU A 115 -6.02 -17.23 -7.98
C LEU A 115 -6.54 -16.03 -8.76
N VAL A 116 -7.07 -15.00 -8.06
CA VAL A 116 -7.73 -13.85 -8.68
C VAL A 116 -7.03 -12.54 -8.32
N THR A 117 -6.76 -11.70 -9.30
CA THR A 117 -6.32 -10.34 -9.06
C THR A 117 -7.50 -9.46 -8.70
N LEU A 118 -7.54 -8.96 -7.47
CA LEU A 118 -8.60 -8.10 -6.96
C LEU A 118 -8.47 -6.66 -7.47
N GLY A 119 -7.25 -6.19 -7.64
CA GLY A 119 -6.97 -4.83 -8.08
C GLY A 119 -5.55 -4.43 -7.78
N GLY A 120 -5.30 -3.13 -7.78
CA GLY A 120 -4.00 -2.56 -7.46
C GLY A 120 -4.07 -1.05 -7.33
N GLY A 121 -2.92 -0.43 -7.12
CA GLY A 121 -2.90 1.00 -6.94
C GLY A 121 -1.54 1.58 -6.63
N SER A 122 -1.55 2.65 -5.83
CA SER A 122 -0.34 3.32 -5.39
C SER A 122 -0.38 3.65 -3.90
N VAL A 123 0.77 3.58 -3.27
CA VAL A 123 0.98 4.00 -1.88
C VAL A 123 0.87 5.52 -1.80
N LEU A 124 0.04 6.02 -0.90
CA LEU A 124 -0.09 7.43 -0.56
C LEU A 124 0.74 7.78 0.68
N GLU A 125 0.62 6.97 1.70
CA GLU A 125 1.38 7.06 2.94
C GLU A 125 2.00 5.72 3.30
N PRO A 126 3.33 5.64 3.34
CA PRO A 126 4.03 4.41 3.72
C PRO A 126 3.86 4.02 5.19
N TRP A 127 3.55 4.99 6.07
CA TRP A 127 3.39 4.80 7.51
C TRP A 127 2.05 5.36 7.95
N ALA A 128 1.03 4.53 7.94
CA ALA A 128 -0.30 4.94 8.35
C ALA A 128 -0.53 4.56 9.82
N GLU A 129 -0.99 5.51 10.62
CA GLU A 129 -1.41 5.23 11.98
C GLU A 129 -2.76 4.52 12.01
N TYR A 130 -2.98 3.73 13.07
CA TYR A 130 -4.30 3.18 13.32
C TYR A 130 -5.17 4.24 14.00
N ASP A 131 -6.12 4.76 13.25
CA ASP A 131 -7.17 5.58 13.83
C ASP A 131 -8.55 5.05 13.38
N PRO A 132 -9.34 4.48 14.28
CA PRO A 132 -10.69 3.99 13.95
C PRO A 132 -11.67 5.12 13.58
N VAL A 133 -11.38 6.37 13.96
CA VAL A 133 -12.13 7.57 13.58
C VAL A 133 -11.67 8.11 12.22
N PHE A 134 -10.57 7.62 11.71
CA PHE A 134 -9.91 8.04 10.48
C PHE A 134 -10.79 7.89 9.22
N ALA A 135 -11.78 7.04 9.26
CA ALA A 135 -12.55 6.66 8.08
C ALA A 135 -13.41 7.80 7.48
N GLU A 136 -13.94 8.71 8.28
CA GLU A 136 -14.86 9.76 7.79
C GLU A 136 -14.16 11.10 7.49
N ASN A 137 -13.13 11.47 8.26
CA ASN A 137 -12.49 12.78 8.15
C ASN A 137 -11.29 12.81 7.18
N ASN A 138 -10.76 11.66 6.79
CA ASN A 138 -9.48 11.60 6.08
C ASN A 138 -9.54 11.43 4.57
N ARG A 139 -10.72 11.36 3.98
CA ARG A 139 -10.82 11.38 2.51
C ARG A 139 -10.22 12.66 1.93
N SER A 140 -10.52 13.79 2.54
CA SER A 140 -9.97 15.09 2.16
C SER A 140 -8.45 15.16 2.36
N TYR A 141 -7.98 14.60 3.47
CA TYR A 141 -6.55 14.49 3.76
C TYR A 141 -5.83 13.62 2.73
N LEU A 142 -6.34 12.41 2.44
CA LEU A 142 -5.72 11.52 1.44
C LEU A 142 -5.77 12.10 0.03
N GLN A 143 -6.82 12.84 -0.32
CA GLN A 143 -6.86 13.63 -1.55
C GLN A 143 -5.76 14.68 -1.60
N ALA A 144 -5.54 15.37 -0.48
CA ALA A 144 -4.46 16.35 -0.37
C ALA A 144 -3.07 15.69 -0.45
N VAL A 145 -2.90 14.53 0.18
CA VAL A 145 -1.65 13.75 0.11
C VAL A 145 -1.36 13.25 -1.30
N GLU A 146 -2.38 12.96 -2.09
CA GLU A 146 -2.23 12.52 -3.49
C GLU A 146 -1.69 13.62 -4.41
N LEU A 147 -1.93 14.89 -4.07
CA LEU A 147 -1.47 16.03 -4.86
C LEU A 147 0.06 16.20 -4.82
N PRO A 148 0.66 16.84 -5.83
CA PRO A 148 2.09 17.17 -5.79
C PRO A 148 2.43 18.13 -4.63
N PRO A 149 3.67 18.10 -4.12
CA PRO A 149 4.08 18.80 -2.90
C PRO A 149 3.65 20.27 -2.75
N PRO A 150 3.69 21.13 -3.78
CA PRO A 150 3.27 22.52 -3.64
C PRO A 150 1.79 22.69 -3.26
N LEU A 151 0.94 21.83 -3.82
CA LEU A 151 -0.50 21.85 -3.55
C LEU A 151 -0.85 21.23 -2.18
N GLN A 152 -0.06 20.26 -1.72
CA GLN A 152 -0.21 19.68 -0.39
C GLN A 152 0.01 20.72 0.73
N THR A 153 0.97 21.61 0.56
CA THR A 153 1.30 22.65 1.53
C THR A 153 0.16 23.64 1.71
N LEU A 154 -0.51 24.02 0.62
CA LEU A 154 -1.65 24.97 0.66
C LEU A 154 -2.86 24.40 1.41
N ILE A 155 -3.14 23.11 1.29
CA ILE A 155 -4.29 22.48 1.97
C ILE A 155 -4.00 22.26 3.46
N ARG A 156 -2.75 21.95 3.85
CA ARG A 156 -2.36 21.78 5.26
C ARG A 156 -2.44 23.08 6.06
N LEU A 157 -2.38 24.23 5.42
CA LEU A 157 -2.50 25.55 6.07
C LEU A 157 -3.96 26.01 6.24
N THR A 158 -4.92 25.28 5.71
CA THR A 158 -6.35 25.65 5.69
C THR A 158 -7.18 24.83 6.69
N ILE A 159 -6.58 23.85 7.38
CA ILE A 159 -7.15 23.00 8.44
C ILE A 159 -6.51 23.40 9.76
#